data_d4e15b20be74f30a53723a24298bd808
#
_entry.id   d4e15b20be74f30a53723a24298bd808
#
_cell.length_a   1.000
_cell.length_b   1.000
_cell.length_c   1.000
_cell.angle_alpha   90.00
_cell.angle_beta   90.00
_cell.angle_gamma   90.00
#
_symmetry.space_group_name_H-M   'P 1'
#
loop_
_entity.id
_entity.type
_entity.pdbx_description
1 polymer ?
#
loop_
_entity_poly.entity_id
_entity_poly.type
_entity_poly.pdbx_seq_one_letter_code
_entity_poly.pdbx_strand_id
1 'polypeptide(L)'
;MYSEIISLVEEVAKIDVEKLHKAEQSYGNSWKKRGGIGAFMMLARNWDRLEKQVTENSFDVFLAAKKDTRAEGILDDIQDLRRYLMLVEAEIIRGKEKNAEEPELFIEDRCEWKTG
;
A
#
# COMPACT_ATOMS: atom_id res chain seq x y z
N MET A 1 26.69 -8.64 6.73
CA MET A 1 25.99 -8.84 8.00
C MET A 1 24.67 -8.08 8.01
N TYR A 2 23.62 -8.73 8.41
CA TYR A 2 22.32 -8.08 8.52
C TYR A 2 22.29 -7.18 9.73
N SER A 3 21.71 -6.03 9.55
CA SER A 3 21.32 -5.26 10.69
C SER A 3 20.04 -5.85 11.28
N GLU A 4 19.79 -5.53 12.52
CA GLU A 4 18.55 -5.93 13.18
C GLU A 4 17.35 -5.37 12.43
N ILE A 5 17.48 -4.19 11.87
CA ILE A 5 16.40 -3.54 11.14
C ILE A 5 16.01 -4.37 9.91
N ILE A 6 16.97 -4.88 9.17
CA ILE A 6 16.65 -5.65 7.96
C ILE A 6 15.94 -6.96 8.34
N SER A 7 16.37 -7.58 9.44
CA SER A 7 15.68 -8.77 9.91
C SER A 7 14.21 -8.48 10.25
N LEU A 8 13.95 -7.34 10.89
CA LEU A 8 12.58 -6.95 11.20
C LEU A 8 11.79 -6.66 9.93
N VAL A 9 12.42 -6.05 8.93
CA VAL A 9 11.75 -5.81 7.66
C VAL A 9 11.32 -7.13 7.02
N GLU A 10 12.16 -8.14 7.08
CA GLU A 10 11.80 -9.45 6.53
C GLU A 10 10.61 -10.04 7.25
N GLU A 11 10.56 -9.90 8.58
CA GLU A 11 9.41 -10.39 9.33
C GLU A 11 8.14 -9.65 8.97
N VAL A 12 8.25 -8.33 8.86
CA VAL A 12 7.09 -7.51 8.50
C VAL A 12 6.57 -7.90 7.13
N ALA A 13 7.47 -8.10 6.17
CA ALA A 13 7.06 -8.49 4.82
C ALA A 13 6.33 -9.83 4.82
N LYS A 14 6.81 -10.76 5.63
CA LYS A 14 6.18 -12.06 5.74
C LYS A 14 4.77 -11.96 6.30
N ILE A 15 4.62 -11.14 7.32
CA ILE A 15 3.30 -10.91 7.92
C ILE A 15 2.37 -10.26 6.91
N ASP A 16 2.88 -9.33 6.10
CA ASP A 16 2.06 -8.69 5.07
C ASP A 16 1.50 -9.72 4.11
N VAL A 17 2.34 -10.65 3.65
CA VAL A 17 1.87 -11.66 2.70
C VAL A 17 0.79 -12.52 3.33
N GLU A 18 0.97 -12.91 4.60
CA GLU A 18 -0.03 -13.71 5.29
C GLU A 18 -1.35 -12.96 5.42
N LYS A 19 -1.29 -11.68 5.78
CA LYS A 19 -2.49 -10.88 5.92
C LYS A 19 -3.19 -10.68 4.59
N LEU A 20 -2.42 -10.50 3.53
CA LEU A 20 -3.00 -10.35 2.20
C LEU A 20 -3.70 -11.62 1.74
N HIS A 21 -3.14 -12.79 2.05
CA HIS A 21 -3.83 -14.04 1.74
C HIS A 21 -5.17 -14.12 2.45
N LYS A 22 -5.19 -13.77 3.73
CA LYS A 22 -6.43 -13.80 4.49
C LYS A 22 -7.46 -12.83 3.95
N ALA A 23 -7.00 -11.63 3.58
CA ALA A 23 -7.90 -10.61 3.05
C ALA A 23 -8.50 -11.08 1.73
N GLU A 24 -7.69 -11.70 0.88
CA GLU A 24 -8.18 -12.20 -0.39
C GLU A 24 -9.24 -13.28 -0.20
N GLN A 25 -9.05 -14.14 0.78
CA GLN A 25 -10.04 -15.17 1.08
C GLN A 25 -11.35 -14.56 1.54
N SER A 26 -11.30 -13.46 2.29
CA SER A 26 -12.50 -12.84 2.83
C SER A 26 -13.18 -11.88 1.87
N TYR A 27 -12.39 -11.10 1.16
CA TYR A 27 -12.92 -9.97 0.37
C TYR A 27 -12.60 -10.08 -1.12
N GLY A 28 -11.80 -11.05 -1.51
CA GLY A 28 -11.41 -11.18 -2.91
C GLY A 28 -10.66 -9.96 -3.37
N ASN A 29 -11.04 -9.43 -4.53
CA ASN A 29 -10.37 -8.28 -5.12
C ASN A 29 -11.14 -6.99 -4.90
N SER A 30 -11.85 -6.90 -3.79
CA SER A 30 -12.70 -5.72 -3.55
C SER A 30 -11.90 -4.42 -3.53
N TRP A 31 -10.61 -4.48 -3.18
CA TRP A 31 -9.79 -3.27 -3.11
C TRP A 31 -9.67 -2.57 -4.46
N LYS A 32 -9.80 -3.29 -5.56
CA LYS A 32 -9.70 -2.69 -6.89
C LYS A 32 -11.04 -2.69 -7.63
N LYS A 33 -12.12 -2.95 -6.90
CA LYS A 33 -13.45 -3.03 -7.51
C LYS A 33 -13.84 -1.77 -8.26
N ARG A 34 -13.38 -0.61 -7.78
CA ARG A 34 -13.70 0.66 -8.39
C ARG A 34 -12.58 1.20 -9.26
N GLY A 35 -11.72 0.31 -9.74
CA GLY A 35 -10.66 0.66 -10.66
C GLY A 35 -9.53 1.42 -10.02
N GLY A 36 -8.70 2.02 -10.87
CA GLY A 36 -7.51 2.72 -10.41
C GLY A 36 -7.81 3.94 -9.57
N ILE A 37 -8.89 4.64 -9.89
CA ILE A 37 -9.28 5.80 -9.08
C ILE A 37 -9.61 5.36 -7.67
N GLY A 38 -10.41 4.30 -7.54
CA GLY A 38 -10.73 3.78 -6.23
C GLY A 38 -9.51 3.30 -5.46
N ALA A 39 -8.61 2.60 -6.15
CA ALA A 39 -7.38 2.14 -5.52
C ALA A 39 -6.53 3.32 -5.04
N PHE A 40 -6.42 4.35 -5.86
CA PHE A 40 -5.68 5.55 -5.47
C PHE A 40 -6.31 6.21 -4.24
N MET A 41 -7.64 6.27 -4.19
CA MET A 41 -8.32 6.87 -3.05
C MET A 41 -8.07 6.08 -1.76
N MET A 42 -7.92 4.77 -1.87
CA MET A 42 -7.56 3.98 -0.68
C MET A 42 -6.17 4.37 -0.17
N LEU A 43 -5.23 4.55 -1.09
CA LEU A 43 -3.89 5.01 -0.69
C LEU A 43 -3.96 6.38 -0.04
N ALA A 44 -4.71 7.29 -0.65
CA ALA A 44 -4.81 8.66 -0.15
C ALA A 44 -5.43 8.68 1.25
N ARG A 45 -6.46 7.88 1.45
CA ARG A 45 -7.12 7.83 2.74
C ARG A 45 -6.19 7.35 3.84
N ASN A 46 -5.43 6.30 3.55
CA ASN A 46 -4.50 5.78 4.55
C ASN A 46 -3.37 6.77 4.81
N TRP A 47 -2.92 7.45 3.76
CA TRP A 47 -1.91 8.49 3.93
C TRP A 47 -2.44 9.64 4.79
N ASP A 48 -3.67 10.08 4.52
CA ASP A 48 -4.25 11.19 5.28
C ASP A 48 -4.31 10.88 6.77
N ARG A 49 -4.66 9.64 7.10
CA ARG A 49 -4.72 9.25 8.50
C ARG A 49 -3.35 9.28 9.15
N LEU A 50 -2.35 8.80 8.44
CA LEU A 50 -0.99 8.83 8.94
C LEU A 50 -0.49 10.26 9.06
N GLU A 51 -0.71 11.06 8.03
CA GLU A 51 -0.25 12.44 8.00
C GLU A 51 -0.82 13.23 9.16
N LYS A 52 -2.10 13.03 9.45
CA LYS A 52 -2.72 13.76 10.54
C LYS A 52 -1.99 13.53 11.85
N GLN A 53 -1.70 12.28 12.16
CA GLN A 53 -1.02 11.96 13.40
C GLN A 53 0.40 12.50 13.45
N VAL A 54 1.09 12.47 12.33
CA VAL A 54 2.46 12.93 12.27
C VAL A 54 2.53 14.45 12.40
N THR A 55 1.63 15.16 11.72
CA THR A 55 1.64 16.63 11.80
C THR A 55 1.31 17.11 13.20
N GLU A 56 0.45 16.39 13.90
CA GLU A 56 0.11 16.76 15.29
C GLU A 56 1.24 16.50 16.26
N ASN A 57 2.29 15.83 15.81
CA ASN A 57 3.45 15.52 16.63
C ASN A 57 4.72 16.08 15.99
N SER A 58 4.64 17.31 15.53
CA SER A 58 5.79 18.08 15.02
C SER A 58 6.44 17.40 13.82
N PHE A 59 5.67 16.70 13.01
CA PHE A 59 6.17 16.00 11.83
C PHE A 59 7.18 14.92 12.16
N ASP A 60 7.12 14.40 13.37
CA ASP A 60 8.04 13.36 13.82
C ASP A 60 7.28 12.06 13.97
N VAL A 61 7.49 11.14 13.01
CA VAL A 61 6.72 9.90 12.98
C VAL A 61 7.03 9.02 14.19
N PHE A 62 8.25 9.07 14.70
CA PHE A 62 8.60 8.24 15.85
C PHE A 62 7.96 8.78 17.12
N LEU A 63 7.92 10.10 17.25
CA LEU A 63 7.23 10.71 18.38
C LEU A 63 5.74 10.43 18.30
N ALA A 64 5.15 10.53 17.11
CA ALA A 64 3.73 10.24 16.91
C ALA A 64 3.42 8.81 17.33
N ALA A 65 4.28 7.87 16.96
CA ALA A 65 4.06 6.48 17.32
C ALA A 65 4.11 6.26 18.82
N LYS A 66 5.05 6.94 19.49
CA LYS A 66 5.17 6.82 20.94
C LYS A 66 3.94 7.33 21.68
N LYS A 67 3.35 8.41 21.17
CA LYS A 67 2.22 9.05 21.84
C LYS A 67 0.88 8.50 21.44
N ASP A 68 0.84 7.63 20.47
CA ASP A 68 -0.41 7.12 19.93
C ASP A 68 -1.00 6.10 20.88
N THR A 69 -2.21 6.38 21.37
CA THR A 69 -2.91 5.48 22.28
C THR A 69 -4.14 4.86 21.64
N ARG A 70 -4.36 5.10 20.35
CA ARG A 70 -5.53 4.55 19.66
C ARG A 70 -5.40 3.04 19.53
N ALA A 71 -6.54 2.36 19.55
CA ALA A 71 -6.56 0.92 19.33
C ALA A 71 -6.02 0.57 17.93
N GLU A 72 -6.45 1.33 16.92
CA GLU A 72 -5.91 1.21 15.58
C GLU A 72 -5.07 2.44 15.33
N GLY A 73 -3.80 2.31 15.68
CA GLY A 73 -2.92 3.45 15.72
C GLY A 73 -2.07 3.61 14.48
N ILE A 74 -0.96 4.30 14.70
CA ILE A 74 -0.08 4.66 13.59
C ILE A 74 0.53 3.44 12.91
N LEU A 75 0.80 2.38 13.66
CA LEU A 75 1.32 1.15 13.07
C LEU A 75 0.30 0.55 12.11
N ASP A 76 -0.98 0.58 12.48
CA ASP A 76 -2.01 0.08 11.58
C ASP A 76 -2.10 0.92 10.32
N ASP A 77 -1.99 2.24 10.47
CA ASP A 77 -2.02 3.12 9.30
C ASP A 77 -0.86 2.82 8.36
N ILE A 78 0.32 2.62 8.91
CA ILE A 78 1.51 2.28 8.12
C ILE A 78 1.32 0.94 7.44
N GLN A 79 0.85 -0.05 8.18
CA GLN A 79 0.67 -1.40 7.64
C GLN A 79 -0.36 -1.41 6.52
N ASP A 80 -1.47 -0.72 6.71
CA ASP A 80 -2.51 -0.68 5.68
C ASP A 80 -2.00 0.00 4.43
N LEU A 81 -1.34 1.14 4.58
CA LEU A 81 -0.79 1.85 3.44
C LEU A 81 0.21 0.98 2.69
N ARG A 82 1.10 0.32 3.42
CA ARG A 82 2.10 -0.53 2.81
C ARG A 82 1.47 -1.66 2.01
N ARG A 83 0.46 -2.33 2.59
CA ARG A 83 -0.19 -3.44 1.91
C ARG A 83 -0.95 -2.99 0.66
N TYR A 84 -1.63 -1.84 0.74
CA TYR A 84 -2.29 -1.32 -0.45
C TYR A 84 -1.28 -0.94 -1.53
N LEU A 85 -0.14 -0.38 -1.14
CA LEU A 85 0.92 -0.09 -2.10
C LEU A 85 1.44 -1.37 -2.75
N MET A 86 1.59 -2.43 -1.98
CA MET A 86 2.02 -3.72 -2.52
C MET A 86 1.01 -4.25 -3.52
N LEU A 87 -0.27 -4.15 -3.20
CA LEU A 87 -1.32 -4.62 -4.10
C LEU A 87 -1.35 -3.82 -5.40
N VAL A 88 -1.21 -2.51 -5.30
CA VAL A 88 -1.20 -1.66 -6.48
C VAL A 88 0.01 -1.99 -7.36
N GLU A 89 1.17 -2.13 -6.75
CA GLU A 89 2.36 -2.48 -7.51
C GLU A 89 2.21 -3.83 -8.20
N ALA A 90 1.69 -4.81 -7.48
CA ALA A 90 1.49 -6.14 -8.05
C ALA A 90 0.50 -6.09 -9.22
N GLU A 91 -0.54 -5.30 -9.09
CA GLU A 91 -1.52 -5.20 -10.16
C GLU A 91 -0.94 -4.53 -11.40
N ILE A 92 -0.10 -3.53 -11.20
CA ILE A 92 0.59 -2.87 -12.31
C ILE A 92 1.49 -3.87 -13.03
N ILE A 93 2.24 -4.65 -12.27
CA ILE A 93 3.13 -5.66 -12.86
C ILE A 93 2.32 -6.67 -13.66
N ARG A 94 1.23 -7.15 -13.08
CA ARG A 94 0.37 -8.12 -13.76
C ARG A 94 -0.18 -7.55 -15.06
N GLY A 95 -0.59 -6.29 -15.03
CA GLY A 95 -1.10 -5.62 -16.21
C GLY A 95 -0.04 -5.49 -17.30
N LYS A 96 1.18 -5.18 -16.90
CA LYS A 96 2.27 -5.08 -17.88
C LYS A 96 2.59 -6.41 -18.52
N GLU A 97 2.52 -7.49 -17.75
CA GLU A 97 2.75 -8.82 -18.30
C GLU A 97 1.68 -9.18 -19.31
N LYS A 98 0.43 -8.84 -19.03
CA LYS A 98 -0.65 -9.07 -19.97
C LYS A 98 -0.49 -8.20 -21.21
N ASN A 99 -0.04 -6.96 -21.02
CA ASN A 99 0.19 -6.06 -22.16
C ASN A 99 1.30 -6.55 -23.07
N ALA A 100 2.28 -7.24 -22.51
CA ALA A 100 3.32 -7.84 -23.34
C ALA A 100 2.74 -8.85 -24.30
N GLU A 101 1.65 -9.51 -23.91
CA GLU A 101 0.95 -10.46 -24.76
C GLU A 101 -0.07 -9.80 -25.67
N GLU A 102 -0.64 -8.68 -25.24
CA GLU A 102 -1.67 -7.94 -25.98
C GLU A 102 -1.32 -6.47 -25.99
N PRO A 103 -0.25 -6.09 -26.69
CA PRO A 103 0.32 -4.77 -26.49
C PRO A 103 -0.53 -3.60 -26.94
N GLU A 104 -1.39 -3.79 -27.90
CA GLU A 104 -2.08 -2.66 -28.53
C GLU A 104 -3.19 -2.06 -27.66
N LEU A 105 -3.61 -2.75 -26.63
CA LEU A 105 -4.84 -2.39 -25.94
C LEU A 105 -4.73 -1.21 -24.99
N PHE A 106 -3.53 -0.90 -24.54
CA PHE A 106 -3.38 0.03 -23.43
C PHE A 106 -2.52 1.21 -23.75
N ILE A 107 -2.33 1.50 -25.01
CA ILE A 107 -1.39 2.53 -25.39
C ILE A 107 -1.78 3.89 -24.82
N GLU A 108 -3.02 4.27 -25.00
CA GLU A 108 -3.44 5.59 -24.51
C GLU A 108 -3.47 5.65 -23.01
N ASP A 109 -3.88 4.58 -22.36
CA ASP A 109 -3.91 4.56 -20.90
C ASP A 109 -2.51 4.72 -20.34
N ARG A 110 -1.57 4.03 -20.92
CA ARG A 110 -0.21 4.13 -20.41
C ARG A 110 0.40 5.49 -20.64
N CYS A 111 -0.03 6.16 -21.67
CA CYS A 111 0.51 7.48 -21.94
C CYS A 111 0.27 8.41 -20.78
N GLU A 112 -0.89 8.32 -20.17
CA GLU A 112 -1.24 9.23 -19.11
C GLU A 112 -0.33 9.11 -17.92
N TRP A 113 -0.04 7.92 -17.51
CA TRP A 113 0.76 7.83 -16.30
C TRP A 113 2.23 7.68 -16.58
N LYS A 114 2.60 7.63 -17.82
CA LYS A 114 4.02 7.80 -18.12
C LYS A 114 4.44 9.24 -17.96
N THR A 115 3.53 10.15 -18.20
CA THR A 115 3.84 11.56 -18.07
C THR A 115 3.78 12.04 -16.65
N GLY A 116 3.17 11.27 -15.80
CA GLY A 116 3.02 11.64 -14.39
C GLY A 116 4.30 11.58 -13.59
#